data_86ac88193273a30f32712b49a79e44c4
#
_entry.id   86ac88193273a30f32712b49a79e44c4
#
_cell.length_a   1.000
_cell.length_b   1.000
_cell.length_c   1.000
_cell.angle_alpha   90.00
_cell.angle_beta   90.00
_cell.angle_gamma   90.00
#
_symmetry.space_group_name_H-M   'P 1'
#
loop_
_entity.id
_entity.type
_entity.pdbx_description
1 polymer ?
#
loop_
_entity_poly.entity_id
_entity_poly.type
_entity_poly.pdbx_seq_one_letter_code
_entity_poly.pdbx_strand_id
1 'polypeptide(L)'
;MNYFITGGTGFIGTHLTKLLNELHPEAKVYNLDIVKPGTPLPTVKDYKSPLKEGETVKAEFIYCDVRKPIELNVPISSEDIIFNFAAVHRTPGHPDYEYFETNIRGAENVCAFAEKHGIKKIVFTSSIAPYGAAEELKEETTLPTPNTPYGISKLVAEKIHTIWQAKNEKERQLTIVRPGVVFGKGENGNFTRLYWAIRGHKFAYPGRKDTIKACIYVKELVRFMVYRLENHAEGIELYNCCFEPAYTIQHIVEAMKKVTGLTSTVFDIPNWVIMPAATIIGALGAPMGICPARVKKLQISTNICGKKLKNSGYQFKWTFEEALNDWFKDNNRKWLK
;
A
#
# COMPACT_ATOMS: atom_id res chain seq x y z
N MET A 1 -4.46 9.51 -24.69
CA MET A 1 -3.89 9.42 -23.33
C MET A 1 -3.98 7.97 -22.87
N ASN A 2 -2.87 7.43 -22.42
CA ASN A 2 -2.75 6.08 -21.91
C ASN A 2 -2.29 6.11 -20.45
N TYR A 3 -2.50 5.02 -19.74
CA TYR A 3 -2.03 4.83 -18.38
C TYR A 3 -1.00 3.71 -18.33
N PHE A 4 0.20 4.00 -17.84
CA PHE A 4 1.25 3.02 -17.59
C PHE A 4 1.35 2.76 -16.09
N ILE A 5 1.09 1.52 -15.65
CA ILE A 5 1.05 1.16 -14.23
C ILE A 5 2.14 0.12 -13.96
N THR A 6 3.28 0.54 -13.39
CA THR A 6 4.29 -0.42 -12.92
C THR A 6 3.81 -1.09 -11.64
N GLY A 7 3.97 -2.42 -11.53
CA GLY A 7 3.31 -3.18 -10.48
C GLY A 7 1.79 -3.29 -10.68
N GLY A 8 1.32 -3.14 -11.93
CA GLY A 8 -0.10 -3.02 -12.27
C GLY A 8 -0.94 -4.27 -12.00
N THR A 9 -0.33 -5.44 -11.92
CA THR A 9 -1.04 -6.69 -11.61
C THR A 9 -1.12 -6.97 -10.10
N GLY A 10 -0.46 -6.14 -9.29
CA GLY A 10 -0.51 -6.20 -7.84
C GLY A 10 -1.84 -5.70 -7.25
N PHE A 11 -1.91 -5.71 -5.92
CA PHE A 11 -3.12 -5.36 -5.17
C PHE A 11 -3.67 -3.96 -5.50
N ILE A 12 -2.84 -2.91 -5.35
CA ILE A 12 -3.26 -1.53 -5.63
C ILE A 12 -3.47 -1.33 -7.13
N GLY A 13 -2.56 -1.85 -7.97
CA GLY A 13 -2.61 -1.71 -9.42
C GLY A 13 -3.89 -2.28 -10.03
N THR A 14 -4.33 -3.44 -9.58
CA THR A 14 -5.60 -4.05 -10.03
C THR A 14 -6.82 -3.18 -9.68
N HIS A 15 -6.87 -2.61 -8.48
CA HIS A 15 -7.96 -1.71 -8.09
C HIS A 15 -7.94 -0.40 -8.88
N LEU A 16 -6.74 0.15 -9.14
CA LEU A 16 -6.60 1.33 -10.00
C LEU A 16 -7.07 1.03 -11.43
N THR A 17 -6.62 -0.10 -12.00
CA THR A 17 -7.03 -0.51 -13.35
C THR A 17 -8.56 -0.60 -13.48
N LYS A 18 -9.23 -1.20 -12.49
CA LYS A 18 -10.71 -1.25 -12.45
C LYS A 18 -11.32 0.14 -12.45
N LEU A 19 -10.83 1.03 -11.59
CA LEU A 19 -11.33 2.40 -11.51
C LEU A 19 -11.10 3.18 -12.82
N LEU A 20 -9.93 3.05 -13.43
CA LEU A 20 -9.64 3.71 -14.71
C LEU A 20 -10.51 3.18 -15.83
N ASN A 21 -10.81 1.88 -15.87
CA ASN A 21 -11.76 1.33 -16.85
C ASN A 21 -13.20 1.87 -16.68
N GLU A 22 -13.59 2.21 -15.45
CA GLU A 22 -14.91 2.80 -15.16
C GLU A 22 -14.95 4.28 -15.54
N LEU A 23 -13.91 5.05 -15.21
CA LEU A 23 -13.87 6.51 -15.41
C LEU A 23 -13.45 6.90 -16.84
N HIS A 24 -12.54 6.14 -17.44
CA HIS A 24 -11.91 6.41 -18.74
C HIS A 24 -11.97 5.17 -19.65
N PRO A 25 -13.16 4.71 -20.06
CA PRO A 25 -13.33 3.45 -20.81
C PRO A 25 -12.65 3.44 -22.18
N GLU A 26 -12.37 4.62 -22.74
CA GLU A 26 -11.65 4.82 -24.01
C GLU A 26 -10.12 4.80 -23.87
N ALA A 27 -9.60 5.03 -22.67
CA ALA A 27 -8.17 5.05 -22.43
C ALA A 27 -7.58 3.64 -22.40
N LYS A 28 -6.36 3.48 -22.93
CA LYS A 28 -5.62 2.24 -22.80
C LYS A 28 -4.88 2.21 -21.48
N VAL A 29 -4.97 1.08 -20.79
CA VAL A 29 -4.23 0.80 -19.56
C VAL A 29 -3.21 -0.29 -19.84
N TYR A 30 -1.93 0.00 -19.57
CA TYR A 30 -0.82 -0.93 -19.69
C TYR A 30 -0.33 -1.32 -18.29
N ASN A 31 -0.52 -2.59 -17.92
CA ASN A 31 -0.01 -3.13 -16.66
C ASN A 31 1.40 -3.68 -16.88
N LEU A 32 2.40 -2.92 -16.43
CA LEU A 32 3.81 -3.24 -16.50
C LEU A 32 4.21 -4.00 -15.24
N ASP A 33 4.47 -5.30 -15.36
CA ASP A 33 4.76 -6.14 -14.20
C ASP A 33 5.61 -7.36 -14.58
N ILE A 34 6.28 -7.96 -13.61
CA ILE A 34 6.97 -9.23 -13.77
C ILE A 34 6.05 -10.43 -13.58
N VAL A 35 4.82 -10.20 -13.09
CA VAL A 35 3.82 -11.24 -12.83
C VAL A 35 2.66 -11.09 -13.78
N LYS A 36 2.47 -12.08 -14.63
CA LYS A 36 1.26 -12.16 -15.45
C LYS A 36 0.04 -12.42 -14.55
N PRO A 37 -1.11 -11.73 -14.76
CA PRO A 37 -2.33 -11.99 -14.01
C PRO A 37 -2.69 -13.48 -13.99
N GLY A 38 -3.05 -13.99 -12.81
CA GLY A 38 -3.44 -15.39 -12.63
C GLY A 38 -2.27 -16.38 -12.49
N THR A 39 -1.01 -15.95 -12.64
CA THR A 39 0.16 -16.80 -12.42
C THR A 39 0.86 -16.47 -11.11
N PRO A 40 1.16 -17.45 -10.23
CA PRO A 40 1.99 -17.21 -9.06
C PRO A 40 3.45 -16.99 -9.49
N LEU A 41 4.16 -16.08 -8.82
CA LEU A 41 5.62 -15.97 -8.96
C LEU A 41 6.28 -17.22 -8.33
N PRO A 42 7.19 -17.88 -9.03
CA PRO A 42 7.90 -19.06 -8.51
C PRO A 42 8.68 -18.76 -7.21
N THR A 43 9.15 -17.51 -7.05
CA THR A 43 9.96 -17.05 -5.92
C THR A 43 9.16 -16.45 -4.77
N VAL A 44 7.87 -16.14 -4.97
CA VAL A 44 6.99 -15.56 -3.94
C VAL A 44 5.85 -16.53 -3.67
N LYS A 45 6.10 -17.50 -2.77
CA LYS A 45 5.16 -18.57 -2.39
C LYS A 45 3.73 -18.11 -2.08
N ASP A 46 3.53 -16.84 -1.74
CA ASP A 46 2.25 -16.28 -1.29
C ASP A 46 1.67 -15.23 -2.24
N TYR A 47 2.27 -15.01 -3.43
CA TYR A 47 1.67 -14.10 -4.39
C TYR A 47 0.41 -14.73 -4.96
N LYS A 48 -0.71 -14.09 -4.69
CA LYS A 48 -2.00 -14.43 -5.31
C LYS A 48 -2.48 -13.20 -6.04
N SER A 49 -2.90 -13.37 -7.29
CA SER A 49 -3.57 -12.31 -8.01
C SER A 49 -4.77 -11.81 -7.19
N PRO A 50 -4.97 -10.49 -7.06
CA PRO A 50 -6.17 -9.94 -6.43
C PRO A 50 -7.44 -10.21 -7.26
N LEU A 51 -7.29 -10.66 -8.52
CA LEU A 51 -8.39 -11.11 -9.36
C LEU A 51 -8.78 -12.54 -9.00
N LYS A 52 -10.09 -12.80 -8.93
CA LYS A 52 -10.61 -14.17 -8.84
C LYS A 52 -10.46 -14.86 -10.20
N GLU A 53 -10.52 -16.18 -10.19
CA GLU A 53 -10.64 -16.97 -11.41
C GLU A 53 -11.86 -16.50 -12.23
N GLY A 54 -11.64 -16.22 -13.52
CA GLY A 54 -12.66 -15.64 -14.40
C GLY A 54 -12.88 -14.12 -14.26
N GLU A 55 -12.27 -13.44 -13.29
CA GLU A 55 -12.35 -12.00 -13.15
C GLU A 55 -11.23 -11.34 -13.97
N THR A 56 -11.59 -10.45 -14.88
CA THR A 56 -10.66 -9.73 -15.77
C THR A 56 -10.72 -8.23 -15.54
N VAL A 57 -9.66 -7.55 -15.94
CA VAL A 57 -9.60 -6.09 -16.11
C VAL A 57 -9.25 -5.78 -17.54
N LYS A 58 -9.77 -4.69 -18.07
CA LYS A 58 -9.42 -4.21 -19.42
C LYS A 58 -8.06 -3.51 -19.35
N ALA A 59 -7.00 -4.29 -19.46
CA ALA A 59 -5.62 -3.79 -19.52
C ALA A 59 -4.76 -4.72 -20.34
N GLU A 60 -3.79 -4.14 -21.04
CA GLU A 60 -2.75 -4.90 -21.72
C GLU A 60 -1.63 -5.20 -20.73
N PHE A 61 -1.30 -6.48 -20.55
CA PHE A 61 -0.17 -6.88 -19.73
C PHE A 61 1.10 -6.87 -20.58
N ILE A 62 2.11 -6.16 -20.08
CA ILE A 62 3.45 -6.15 -20.65
C ILE A 62 4.44 -6.60 -19.58
N TYR A 63 5.21 -7.65 -19.85
CA TYR A 63 6.29 -8.04 -18.95
C TYR A 63 7.32 -6.91 -18.85
N CYS A 64 7.53 -6.42 -17.64
CA CYS A 64 8.45 -5.33 -17.35
C CYS A 64 9.09 -5.51 -15.99
N ASP A 65 10.41 -5.71 -15.99
CA ASP A 65 11.23 -5.68 -14.77
C ASP A 65 11.81 -4.28 -14.61
N VAL A 66 11.23 -3.51 -13.68
CA VAL A 66 11.63 -2.11 -13.43
C VAL A 66 13.11 -1.95 -12.99
N ARG A 67 13.78 -3.04 -12.59
CA ARG A 67 15.22 -3.03 -12.29
C ARG A 67 16.09 -2.83 -13.55
N LYS A 68 15.49 -2.95 -14.73
CA LYS A 68 16.12 -2.78 -16.05
C LYS A 68 15.54 -1.55 -16.73
N PRO A 69 16.26 -0.97 -17.72
CA PRO A 69 15.69 0.07 -18.57
C PRO A 69 14.34 -0.35 -19.15
N ILE A 70 13.35 0.55 -19.09
CA ILE A 70 11.99 0.28 -19.58
C ILE A 70 11.95 0.58 -21.08
N GLU A 71 11.69 -0.45 -21.85
CA GLU A 71 11.51 -0.35 -23.30
C GLU A 71 10.18 -1.00 -23.68
N LEU A 72 9.29 -0.21 -24.29
CA LEU A 72 7.96 -0.67 -24.67
C LEU A 72 7.74 -0.48 -26.17
N ASN A 73 7.12 -1.46 -26.80
CA ASN A 73 6.74 -1.40 -28.21
C ASN A 73 5.24 -1.07 -28.34
N VAL A 74 4.84 0.07 -27.78
CA VAL A 74 3.48 0.61 -27.84
C VAL A 74 3.53 2.11 -28.09
N PRO A 75 2.46 2.73 -28.65
CA PRO A 75 2.40 4.18 -28.79
C PRO A 75 2.49 4.88 -27.42
N ILE A 76 3.41 5.84 -27.33
CA ILE A 76 3.64 6.64 -26.11
C ILE A 76 3.62 8.10 -26.50
N SER A 77 2.96 8.92 -25.69
CA SER A 77 2.89 10.37 -25.85
C SER A 77 3.23 11.11 -24.55
N SER A 78 3.53 12.40 -24.65
CA SER A 78 3.78 13.28 -23.50
C SER A 78 2.55 13.46 -22.60
N GLU A 79 1.36 13.17 -23.13
CA GLU A 79 0.08 13.27 -22.39
C GLU A 79 -0.25 12.01 -21.59
N ASP A 80 0.55 10.96 -21.73
CA ASP A 80 0.37 9.72 -20.99
C ASP A 80 0.76 9.89 -19.50
N ILE A 81 0.25 9.01 -18.66
CA ILE A 81 0.39 9.11 -17.21
C ILE A 81 1.03 7.84 -16.67
N ILE A 82 1.98 8.00 -15.75
CA ILE A 82 2.63 6.87 -15.08
C ILE A 82 2.14 6.78 -13.62
N PHE A 83 1.70 5.58 -13.24
CA PHE A 83 1.54 5.19 -11.84
C PHE A 83 2.67 4.21 -11.47
N ASN A 84 3.53 4.61 -10.55
CA ASN A 84 4.65 3.78 -10.13
C ASN A 84 4.34 3.08 -8.81
N PHE A 85 3.95 1.80 -8.89
CA PHE A 85 3.61 0.93 -7.75
C PHE A 85 4.59 -0.23 -7.57
N ALA A 86 5.45 -0.50 -8.56
CA ALA A 86 6.40 -1.60 -8.48
C ALA A 86 7.33 -1.45 -7.27
N ALA A 87 7.31 -2.42 -6.38
CA ALA A 87 8.14 -2.41 -5.19
C ALA A 87 8.25 -3.78 -4.52
N VAL A 88 9.39 -4.03 -3.90
CA VAL A 88 9.52 -5.02 -2.82
C VAL A 88 9.08 -4.34 -1.54
N HIS A 89 8.05 -4.88 -0.84
CA HIS A 89 7.40 -4.19 0.30
C HIS A 89 7.26 -5.03 1.57
N ARG A 90 7.32 -6.37 1.50
CA ARG A 90 7.17 -7.22 2.70
C ARG A 90 8.39 -7.11 3.60
N THR A 91 8.18 -6.77 4.88
CA THR A 91 9.23 -6.64 5.90
C THR A 91 8.80 -7.36 7.20
N PRO A 92 9.57 -8.36 7.67
CA PRO A 92 10.64 -9.08 6.98
C PRO A 92 10.10 -9.99 5.88
N GLY A 93 10.91 -10.40 4.93
CA GLY A 93 10.50 -11.33 3.88
C GLY A 93 11.44 -11.39 2.69
N HIS A 94 12.33 -10.42 2.56
CA HIS A 94 13.31 -10.31 1.51
C HIS A 94 14.69 -9.99 2.10
N PRO A 95 15.78 -10.39 1.44
CA PRO A 95 17.12 -9.87 1.72
C PRO A 95 17.15 -8.34 1.55
N ASP A 96 17.96 -7.66 2.35
CA ASP A 96 17.96 -6.19 2.38
C ASP A 96 18.28 -5.56 1.02
N TYR A 97 19.17 -6.17 0.23
CA TYR A 97 19.56 -5.67 -1.09
C TYR A 97 18.41 -5.63 -2.09
N GLU A 98 17.42 -6.54 -2.01
CA GLU A 98 16.29 -6.59 -2.95
C GLU A 98 15.40 -5.33 -2.86
N TYR A 99 15.29 -4.73 -1.66
CA TYR A 99 14.57 -3.46 -1.49
C TYR A 99 15.27 -2.33 -2.26
N PHE A 100 16.60 -2.29 -2.22
CA PHE A 100 17.37 -1.25 -2.91
C PHE A 100 17.39 -1.49 -4.42
N GLU A 101 17.65 -2.70 -4.86
CA GLU A 101 17.69 -3.04 -6.29
C GLU A 101 16.33 -2.82 -6.98
N THR A 102 15.23 -3.14 -6.32
CA THR A 102 13.91 -2.99 -6.93
C THR A 102 13.37 -1.57 -6.79
N ASN A 103 13.37 -1.02 -5.56
CA ASN A 103 12.66 0.23 -5.30
C ASN A 103 13.45 1.45 -5.79
N ILE A 104 14.79 1.44 -5.69
CA ILE A 104 15.63 2.56 -6.11
C ILE A 104 15.85 2.51 -7.62
N ARG A 105 16.38 1.40 -8.16
CA ARG A 105 16.56 1.27 -9.60
C ARG A 105 15.25 1.36 -10.38
N GLY A 106 14.16 0.83 -9.81
CA GLY A 106 12.83 0.99 -10.38
C GLY A 106 12.40 2.44 -10.50
N ALA A 107 12.66 3.26 -9.46
CA ALA A 107 12.40 4.70 -9.51
C ALA A 107 13.26 5.41 -10.58
N GLU A 108 14.56 5.08 -10.65
CA GLU A 108 15.47 5.63 -11.68
C GLU A 108 14.99 5.29 -13.09
N ASN A 109 14.67 4.02 -13.37
CA ASN A 109 14.24 3.59 -14.70
C ASN A 109 12.87 4.14 -15.09
N VAL A 110 11.93 4.25 -14.15
CA VAL A 110 10.62 4.90 -14.40
C VAL A 110 10.80 6.38 -14.71
N CYS A 111 11.63 7.10 -13.98
CA CYS A 111 11.92 8.51 -14.25
C CYS A 111 12.64 8.71 -15.59
N ALA A 112 13.60 7.84 -15.92
CA ALA A 112 14.30 7.87 -17.21
C ALA A 112 13.35 7.58 -18.38
N PHE A 113 12.43 6.61 -18.22
CA PHE A 113 11.40 6.33 -19.21
C PHE A 113 10.47 7.52 -19.42
N ALA A 114 10.00 8.17 -18.35
CA ALA A 114 9.19 9.36 -18.43
C ALA A 114 9.93 10.51 -19.14
N GLU A 115 11.21 10.71 -18.83
CA GLU A 115 12.05 11.74 -19.44
C GLU A 115 12.26 11.49 -20.94
N LYS A 116 12.59 10.23 -21.30
CA LYS A 116 12.79 9.81 -22.71
C LYS A 116 11.57 10.08 -23.59
N HIS A 117 10.38 9.89 -23.07
CA HIS A 117 9.12 10.03 -23.80
C HIS A 117 8.38 11.35 -23.55
N GLY A 118 8.97 12.26 -22.78
CA GLY A 118 8.38 13.56 -22.47
C GLY A 118 7.12 13.49 -21.60
N ILE A 119 6.89 12.36 -20.90
CA ILE A 119 5.75 12.20 -20.00
C ILE A 119 5.86 13.17 -18.82
N LYS A 120 4.78 13.88 -18.55
CA LYS A 120 4.77 15.01 -17.59
C LYS A 120 4.16 14.66 -16.24
N LYS A 121 3.44 13.54 -16.11
CA LYS A 121 2.66 13.19 -14.91
C LYS A 121 3.09 11.84 -14.33
N ILE A 122 3.56 11.86 -13.08
CA ILE A 122 3.85 10.65 -12.31
C ILE A 122 3.11 10.68 -10.98
N VAL A 123 2.41 9.59 -10.67
CA VAL A 123 1.89 9.29 -9.34
C VAL A 123 2.74 8.17 -8.74
N PHE A 124 3.43 8.47 -7.66
CA PHE A 124 4.32 7.52 -6.99
C PHE A 124 3.73 7.04 -5.66
N THR A 125 3.60 5.74 -5.50
CA THR A 125 3.23 5.15 -4.21
C THR A 125 4.46 4.88 -3.38
N SER A 126 4.67 5.74 -2.38
CA SER A 126 5.61 5.55 -1.30
C SER A 126 4.98 4.73 -0.15
N SER A 127 5.22 5.08 1.08
CA SER A 127 4.71 4.43 2.28
C SER A 127 4.85 5.37 3.48
N ILE A 128 4.18 5.07 4.59
CA ILE A 128 4.50 5.68 5.90
C ILE A 128 5.81 5.16 6.51
N ALA A 129 6.41 4.11 5.95
CA ALA A 129 7.66 3.52 6.45
C ALA A 129 8.87 4.49 6.48
N PRO A 130 8.99 5.50 5.61
CA PRO A 130 9.98 6.57 5.74
C PRO A 130 9.98 7.31 7.09
N TYR A 131 8.85 7.37 7.78
CA TYR A 131 8.79 8.02 9.11
C TYR A 131 9.43 7.19 10.24
N GLY A 132 9.67 5.88 10.01
CA GLY A 132 10.13 4.97 11.05
C GLY A 132 9.04 4.64 12.08
N ALA A 133 9.43 4.49 13.35
CA ALA A 133 8.47 4.30 14.44
C ALA A 133 7.71 5.60 14.73
N ALA A 134 6.40 5.52 14.93
CA ALA A 134 5.54 6.69 15.04
C ALA A 134 4.54 6.57 16.21
N GLU A 135 5.02 6.59 17.45
CA GLU A 135 4.15 6.85 18.61
C GLU A 135 3.65 8.30 18.59
N GLU A 136 4.54 9.23 18.30
CA GLU A 136 4.19 10.63 18.09
C GLU A 136 3.55 10.83 16.71
N LEU A 137 2.67 11.84 16.63
CA LEU A 137 2.03 12.21 15.37
C LEU A 137 3.06 12.61 14.31
N LYS A 138 2.95 12.02 13.13
CA LYS A 138 3.79 12.35 11.95
C LYS A 138 2.92 12.99 10.87
N GLU A 139 3.36 14.15 10.40
CA GLU A 139 2.75 14.89 9.31
C GLU A 139 3.69 14.87 8.10
N GLU A 140 3.23 15.37 6.94
CA GLU A 140 4.03 15.42 5.72
C GLU A 140 5.31 16.24 5.86
N THR A 141 5.31 17.22 6.76
CA THR A 141 6.45 18.08 7.11
C THR A 141 7.43 17.44 8.12
N THR A 142 7.03 16.33 8.76
CA THR A 142 7.90 15.63 9.70
C THR A 142 9.11 15.06 8.97
N LEU A 143 10.32 15.30 9.51
CA LEU A 143 11.55 14.74 8.97
C LEU A 143 11.49 13.21 8.96
N PRO A 144 11.64 12.57 7.80
CA PRO A 144 11.68 11.12 7.71
C PRO A 144 12.92 10.54 8.41
N THR A 145 12.72 9.53 9.24
CA THR A 145 13.78 8.80 9.98
C THR A 145 13.57 7.29 9.82
N PRO A 146 13.70 6.74 8.58
CA PRO A 146 13.43 5.35 8.33
C PRO A 146 14.44 4.45 9.05
N ASN A 147 13.95 3.35 9.63
CA ASN A 147 14.75 2.38 10.39
C ASN A 147 14.68 0.96 9.79
N THR A 148 14.19 0.84 8.57
CA THR A 148 14.14 -0.44 7.84
C THR A 148 14.65 -0.25 6.41
N PRO A 149 15.24 -1.30 5.77
CA PRO A 149 15.64 -1.24 4.36
C PRO A 149 14.52 -0.81 3.43
N TYR A 150 13.30 -1.28 3.68
CA TYR A 150 12.12 -0.85 2.95
C TYR A 150 11.85 0.66 3.09
N GLY A 151 11.81 1.16 4.33
CA GLY A 151 11.57 2.60 4.58
C GLY A 151 12.64 3.48 3.94
N ILE A 152 13.92 3.06 4.04
CA ILE A 152 15.06 3.76 3.41
C ILE A 152 14.89 3.77 1.89
N SER A 153 14.63 2.62 1.26
CA SER A 153 14.49 2.51 -0.19
C SER A 153 13.32 3.35 -0.74
N LYS A 154 12.20 3.41 -0.01
CA LYS A 154 11.06 4.25 -0.41
C LYS A 154 11.40 5.74 -0.29
N LEU A 155 12.11 6.15 0.76
CA LEU A 155 12.56 7.56 0.90
C LEU A 155 13.51 7.96 -0.23
N VAL A 156 14.48 7.10 -0.58
CA VAL A 156 15.38 7.36 -1.70
C VAL A 156 14.60 7.45 -3.02
N ALA A 157 13.65 6.55 -3.25
CA ALA A 157 12.78 6.60 -4.42
C ALA A 157 11.97 7.90 -4.49
N GLU A 158 11.44 8.42 -3.37
CA GLU A 158 10.80 9.75 -3.33
C GLU A 158 11.75 10.84 -3.83
N LYS A 159 13.02 10.83 -3.38
CA LYS A 159 14.02 11.83 -3.81
C LYS A 159 14.34 11.73 -5.30
N ILE A 160 14.42 10.53 -5.86
CA ILE A 160 14.63 10.31 -7.29
C ILE A 160 13.48 10.94 -8.10
N HIS A 161 12.22 10.69 -7.72
CA HIS A 161 11.07 11.29 -8.39
C HIS A 161 11.06 12.82 -8.20
N THR A 162 11.43 13.32 -7.03
CA THR A 162 11.58 14.76 -6.77
C THR A 162 12.61 15.41 -7.72
N ILE A 163 13.77 14.76 -7.92
CA ILE A 163 14.79 15.22 -8.86
C ILE A 163 14.27 15.21 -10.30
N TRP A 164 13.51 14.16 -10.68
CA TRP A 164 12.88 14.13 -12.00
C TRP A 164 11.93 15.32 -12.21
N GLN A 165 11.10 15.64 -11.24
CA GLN A 165 10.18 16.77 -11.32
C GLN A 165 10.95 18.11 -11.39
N ALA A 166 11.98 18.29 -10.56
CA ALA A 166 12.78 19.52 -10.48
C ALA A 166 13.54 19.84 -11.77
N LYS A 167 13.81 18.89 -12.65
CA LYS A 167 14.42 19.13 -13.97
C LYS A 167 13.50 19.92 -14.93
N ASN A 168 12.19 19.92 -14.69
CA ASN A 168 11.22 20.73 -15.44
C ASN A 168 9.99 21.05 -14.59
N GLU A 169 10.19 21.89 -13.59
CA GLU A 169 9.20 22.21 -12.53
C GLU A 169 7.88 22.75 -13.07
N LYS A 170 7.93 23.48 -14.19
CA LYS A 170 6.74 24.14 -14.78
C LYS A 170 5.81 23.17 -15.49
N GLU A 171 6.32 22.05 -15.99
CA GLU A 171 5.53 21.12 -16.80
C GLU A 171 5.30 19.80 -16.12
N ARG A 172 6.24 19.36 -15.23
CA ARG A 172 6.16 18.06 -14.57
C ARG A 172 5.35 18.12 -13.30
N GLN A 173 4.40 17.22 -13.18
CA GLN A 173 3.56 17.02 -12.01
C GLN A 173 3.92 15.71 -11.31
N LEU A 174 4.23 15.80 -10.03
CA LEU A 174 4.56 14.66 -9.20
C LEU A 174 3.62 14.60 -8.00
N THR A 175 2.83 13.54 -7.91
CA THR A 175 2.06 13.23 -6.70
C THR A 175 2.70 12.04 -5.98
N ILE A 176 3.16 12.25 -4.76
CA ILE A 176 3.69 11.22 -3.88
C ILE A 176 2.63 10.89 -2.83
N VAL A 177 2.22 9.65 -2.75
CA VAL A 177 1.33 9.17 -1.68
C VAL A 177 2.09 8.28 -0.71
N ARG A 178 1.94 8.52 0.60
CA ARG A 178 2.44 7.70 1.71
C ARG A 178 1.26 6.99 2.38
N PRO A 179 0.79 5.86 1.83
CA PRO A 179 -0.31 5.14 2.45
C PRO A 179 0.09 4.52 3.78
N GLY A 180 -0.85 4.51 4.73
CA GLY A 180 -0.86 3.62 5.87
C GLY A 180 -1.06 2.17 5.44
N VAL A 181 -1.56 1.32 6.34
CA VAL A 181 -1.91 -0.05 5.96
C VAL A 181 -3.08 -0.02 4.98
N VAL A 182 -2.82 -0.41 3.73
CA VAL A 182 -3.86 -0.50 2.70
C VAL A 182 -4.63 -1.80 2.87
N PHE A 183 -5.95 -1.72 2.98
CA PHE A 183 -6.82 -2.89 3.12
C PHE A 183 -7.92 -2.92 2.06
N GLY A 184 -8.49 -4.09 1.82
CA GLY A 184 -9.54 -4.32 0.85
C GLY A 184 -9.45 -5.68 0.18
N LYS A 185 -10.32 -5.96 -0.79
CA LYS A 185 -10.36 -7.24 -1.51
C LYS A 185 -9.02 -7.54 -2.20
N GLY A 186 -8.47 -8.72 -1.92
CA GLY A 186 -7.17 -9.14 -2.45
C GLY A 186 -5.98 -8.74 -1.58
N GLU A 187 -6.20 -8.11 -0.41
CA GLU A 187 -5.16 -7.86 0.56
C GLU A 187 -4.72 -9.20 1.20
N ASN A 188 -3.42 -9.49 1.17
CA ASN A 188 -2.83 -10.69 1.79
C ASN A 188 -1.93 -10.32 2.98
N GLY A 189 -2.20 -9.20 3.63
CA GLY A 189 -1.36 -8.59 4.64
C GLY A 189 -1.94 -8.58 6.04
N ASN A 190 -1.89 -7.41 6.67
CA ASN A 190 -2.15 -7.25 8.10
C ASN A 190 -3.63 -7.39 8.47
N PHE A 191 -4.53 -6.81 7.69
CA PHE A 191 -5.97 -6.83 7.97
C PHE A 191 -6.58 -8.21 7.75
N THR A 192 -6.21 -8.88 6.65
CA THR A 192 -6.62 -10.25 6.39
C THR A 192 -6.15 -11.20 7.48
N ARG A 193 -4.87 -11.09 7.91
CA ARG A 193 -4.34 -11.91 9.01
C ARG A 193 -5.03 -11.62 10.34
N LEU A 194 -5.31 -10.35 10.64
CA LEU A 194 -6.04 -9.96 11.83
C LEU A 194 -7.44 -10.56 11.84
N TYR A 195 -8.17 -10.44 10.74
CA TYR A 195 -9.50 -11.04 10.59
C TYR A 195 -9.50 -12.56 10.88
N TRP A 196 -8.56 -13.30 10.25
CA TRP A 196 -8.47 -14.74 10.48
C TRP A 196 -8.04 -15.10 11.89
N ALA A 197 -7.19 -14.30 12.52
CA ALA A 197 -6.81 -14.49 13.92
C ALA A 197 -8.00 -14.28 14.87
N ILE A 198 -8.81 -13.23 14.63
CA ILE A 198 -10.05 -13.00 15.40
C ILE A 198 -11.04 -14.13 15.19
N ARG A 199 -11.31 -14.51 13.95
CA ARG A 199 -12.24 -15.58 13.58
C ARG A 199 -11.85 -16.94 14.18
N GLY A 200 -10.54 -17.20 14.24
CA GLY A 200 -9.99 -18.44 14.79
C GLY A 200 -9.77 -18.41 16.31
N HIS A 201 -10.24 -17.39 17.02
CA HIS A 201 -10.01 -17.20 18.48
C HIS A 201 -8.51 -17.20 18.88
N LYS A 202 -7.65 -16.72 17.97
CA LYS A 202 -6.18 -16.70 18.13
C LYS A 202 -5.63 -15.28 18.29
N PHE A 203 -6.49 -14.28 18.40
CA PHE A 203 -6.07 -12.90 18.60
C PHE A 203 -6.33 -12.45 20.04
N ALA A 204 -5.33 -11.80 20.60
CA ALA A 204 -5.42 -11.07 21.87
C ALA A 204 -4.63 -9.76 21.74
N TYR A 205 -4.99 -8.73 22.53
CA TYR A 205 -4.25 -7.50 22.55
C TYR A 205 -2.93 -7.69 23.32
N PRO A 206 -1.77 -7.50 22.66
CA PRO A 206 -0.48 -7.74 23.31
C PRO A 206 -0.06 -6.51 24.12
N GLY A 207 -0.42 -6.45 25.38
CA GLY A 207 -0.02 -5.41 26.33
C GLY A 207 -0.81 -4.12 26.25
N ARG A 208 -1.32 -3.72 25.10
CA ARG A 208 -2.14 -2.49 24.94
C ARG A 208 -3.08 -2.61 23.75
N LYS A 209 -4.21 -1.91 23.80
CA LYS A 209 -5.26 -1.89 22.78
C LYS A 209 -5.52 -0.51 22.18
N ASP A 210 -4.86 0.50 22.69
CA ASP A 210 -4.93 1.89 22.26
C ASP A 210 -3.91 2.24 21.15
N THR A 211 -3.13 1.24 20.67
CA THR A 211 -2.14 1.44 19.60
C THR A 211 -2.82 1.96 18.33
N ILE A 212 -2.41 3.11 17.86
CA ILE A 212 -2.92 3.70 16.61
C ILE A 212 -2.36 2.94 15.40
N LYS A 213 -3.22 2.64 14.44
CA LYS A 213 -2.84 1.99 13.18
C LYS A 213 -3.37 2.78 12.00
N ALA A 214 -2.53 3.64 11.43
CA ALA A 214 -2.87 4.35 10.21
C ALA A 214 -3.22 3.35 9.10
N CYS A 215 -4.39 3.51 8.50
CA CYS A 215 -4.88 2.64 7.43
C CYS A 215 -5.73 3.42 6.44
N ILE A 216 -5.86 2.86 5.24
CA ILE A 216 -6.73 3.39 4.18
C ILE A 216 -7.34 2.24 3.37
N TYR A 217 -8.58 2.44 2.94
CA TYR A 217 -9.24 1.51 2.03
C TYR A 217 -8.64 1.63 0.63
N VAL A 218 -8.36 0.51 -0.04
CA VAL A 218 -7.70 0.51 -1.35
C VAL A 218 -8.48 1.29 -2.40
N LYS A 219 -9.83 1.18 -2.39
CA LYS A 219 -10.67 1.93 -3.34
C LYS A 219 -10.63 3.45 -3.06
N GLU A 220 -10.50 3.89 -1.79
CA GLU A 220 -10.27 5.30 -1.47
C GLU A 220 -8.90 5.77 -1.93
N LEU A 221 -7.86 4.97 -1.70
CA LEU A 221 -6.50 5.32 -2.12
C LEU A 221 -6.41 5.56 -3.63
N VAL A 222 -6.95 4.63 -4.45
CA VAL A 222 -6.88 4.79 -5.91
C VAL A 222 -7.80 5.91 -6.42
N ARG A 223 -8.95 6.14 -5.79
CA ARG A 223 -9.82 7.28 -6.10
C ARG A 223 -9.14 8.61 -5.78
N PHE A 224 -8.43 8.69 -4.65
CA PHE A 224 -7.66 9.87 -4.29
C PHE A 224 -6.53 10.14 -5.28
N MET A 225 -5.81 9.12 -5.73
CA MET A 225 -4.76 9.27 -6.75
C MET A 225 -5.32 9.85 -8.06
N VAL A 226 -6.45 9.34 -8.53
CA VAL A 226 -7.11 9.86 -9.76
C VAL A 226 -7.60 11.28 -9.53
N TYR A 227 -8.25 11.56 -8.39
CA TYR A 227 -8.68 12.91 -8.03
C TYR A 227 -7.52 13.92 -8.06
N ARG A 228 -6.32 13.54 -7.58
CA ARG A 228 -5.14 14.43 -7.62
C ARG A 228 -4.62 14.68 -9.03
N LEU A 229 -4.74 13.73 -9.94
CA LEU A 229 -4.39 13.95 -11.35
C LEU A 229 -5.25 15.05 -12.01
N GLU A 230 -6.52 15.10 -11.64
CA GLU A 230 -7.48 16.08 -12.19
C GLU A 230 -7.39 17.43 -11.47
N ASN A 231 -6.97 17.44 -10.20
CA ASN A 231 -6.94 18.60 -9.32
C ASN A 231 -5.53 18.91 -8.79
N HIS A 232 -4.50 18.55 -9.56
CA HIS A 232 -3.11 18.77 -9.17
C HIS A 232 -2.82 20.26 -9.02
N ALA A 233 -2.25 20.65 -7.88
CA ALA A 233 -1.64 21.93 -7.72
C ALA A 233 -0.28 21.95 -8.45
N GLU A 234 0.43 23.04 -8.46
CA GLU A 234 1.74 23.12 -9.09
C GLU A 234 2.82 22.35 -8.33
N GLY A 235 3.75 21.74 -9.07
CA GLY A 235 4.98 21.17 -8.53
C GLY A 235 4.84 19.78 -7.95
N ILE A 236 5.28 19.59 -6.70
CA ILE A 236 5.31 18.31 -6.00
C ILE A 236 4.25 18.29 -4.92
N GLU A 237 3.42 17.28 -4.95
CA GLU A 237 2.45 17.01 -3.90
C GLU A 237 2.84 15.76 -3.12
N LEU A 238 2.83 15.87 -1.79
CA LEU A 238 3.03 14.75 -0.86
C LEU A 238 1.83 14.65 0.06
N TYR A 239 1.24 13.45 0.16
CA TYR A 239 0.09 13.17 1.03
C TYR A 239 0.29 11.90 1.85
N ASN A 240 0.03 12.00 3.14
CA ASN A 240 -0.20 10.85 3.99
C ASN A 240 -1.61 10.30 3.72
N CYS A 241 -1.69 9.10 3.19
CA CYS A 241 -2.98 8.51 2.82
C CYS A 241 -3.46 7.56 3.92
N CYS A 242 -4.24 8.10 4.85
CA CYS A 242 -4.91 7.36 5.92
C CYS A 242 -6.22 8.04 6.29
N PHE A 243 -7.12 7.30 6.94
CA PHE A 243 -8.32 7.87 7.53
C PHE A 243 -7.96 8.88 8.63
N GLU A 244 -8.78 9.93 8.75
CA GLU A 244 -8.66 10.95 9.79
C GLU A 244 -10.02 11.13 10.49
N PRO A 245 -10.11 10.92 11.82
CA PRO A 245 -9.01 10.54 12.72
C PRO A 245 -8.48 9.11 12.50
N ALA A 246 -7.23 8.87 12.93
CA ALA A 246 -6.64 7.54 12.90
C ALA A 246 -7.30 6.61 13.93
N TYR A 247 -7.34 5.31 13.62
CA TYR A 247 -8.02 4.30 14.44
C TYR A 247 -7.06 3.53 15.34
N THR A 248 -7.53 3.20 16.55
CA THR A 248 -6.82 2.26 17.44
C THR A 248 -7.02 0.82 16.96
N ILE A 249 -6.12 -0.09 17.38
CA ILE A 249 -6.29 -1.51 17.08
C ILE A 249 -7.59 -2.06 17.70
N GLN A 250 -8.01 -1.54 18.86
CA GLN A 250 -9.30 -1.89 19.48
C GLN A 250 -10.46 -1.52 18.56
N HIS A 251 -10.50 -0.28 18.07
CA HIS A 251 -11.56 0.16 17.14
C HIS A 251 -11.60 -0.69 15.87
N ILE A 252 -10.45 -1.00 15.30
CA ILE A 252 -10.34 -1.86 14.09
C ILE A 252 -10.93 -3.26 14.35
N VAL A 253 -10.59 -3.88 15.48
CA VAL A 253 -11.09 -5.21 15.87
C VAL A 253 -12.60 -5.19 16.09
N GLU A 254 -13.11 -4.20 16.81
CA GLU A 254 -14.53 -4.03 17.09
C GLU A 254 -15.35 -3.81 15.80
N ALA A 255 -14.87 -2.95 14.90
CA ALA A 255 -15.48 -2.71 13.61
C ALA A 255 -15.48 -3.97 12.72
N MET A 256 -14.37 -4.71 12.66
CA MET A 256 -14.31 -5.99 11.94
C MET A 256 -15.33 -6.99 12.49
N LYS A 257 -15.41 -7.14 13.82
CA LYS A 257 -16.39 -8.03 14.46
C LYS A 257 -17.82 -7.61 14.13
N LYS A 258 -18.14 -6.33 14.28
CA LYS A 258 -19.46 -5.76 13.99
C LYS A 258 -19.89 -6.02 12.54
N VAL A 259 -19.03 -5.71 11.59
CA VAL A 259 -19.33 -5.84 10.15
C VAL A 259 -19.48 -7.30 9.73
N THR A 260 -18.67 -8.19 10.28
CA THR A 260 -18.63 -9.60 9.87
C THR A 260 -19.47 -10.54 10.75
N GLY A 261 -20.09 -10.01 11.83
CA GLY A 261 -20.89 -10.80 12.75
C GLY A 261 -20.08 -11.74 13.64
N LEU A 262 -18.76 -11.50 13.81
CA LEU A 262 -17.92 -12.34 14.67
C LEU A 262 -18.20 -12.08 16.15
N THR A 263 -18.46 -13.15 16.90
CA THR A 263 -18.73 -13.09 18.35
C THR A 263 -17.50 -13.45 19.21
N SER A 264 -16.34 -13.65 18.57
CA SER A 264 -15.10 -14.05 19.24
C SER A 264 -14.75 -13.09 20.38
N THR A 265 -14.47 -13.61 21.58
CA THR A 265 -13.92 -12.83 22.68
C THR A 265 -12.44 -12.55 22.40
N VAL A 266 -12.03 -11.32 22.62
CA VAL A 266 -10.63 -10.89 22.49
C VAL A 266 -10.16 -10.41 23.86
N PHE A 267 -9.09 -11.03 24.35
CA PHE A 267 -8.56 -10.77 25.69
C PHE A 267 -7.38 -9.80 25.64
N ASP A 268 -7.17 -9.08 26.73
CA ASP A 268 -5.96 -8.30 26.96
C ASP A 268 -4.91 -9.23 27.62
N ILE A 269 -3.73 -9.35 27.05
CA ILE A 269 -2.62 -10.08 27.66
C ILE A 269 -1.58 -9.07 28.15
N PRO A 270 -1.36 -8.98 29.48
CA PRO A 270 -0.38 -8.05 30.02
C PRO A 270 1.04 -8.27 29.47
N ASN A 271 1.82 -7.19 29.39
CA ASN A 271 3.18 -7.22 28.82
C ASN A 271 4.11 -8.20 29.52
N TRP A 272 3.98 -8.32 30.85
CA TRP A 272 4.79 -9.21 31.67
C TRP A 272 4.49 -10.69 31.41
N VAL A 273 3.34 -11.01 30.79
CA VAL A 273 3.00 -12.39 30.34
C VAL A 273 3.45 -12.62 28.91
N ILE A 274 3.10 -11.69 27.99
CA ILE A 274 3.29 -11.94 26.57
C ILE A 274 4.75 -11.86 26.12
N MET A 275 5.57 -11.05 26.74
CA MET A 275 6.98 -10.92 26.35
C MET A 275 7.81 -12.17 26.69
N PRO A 276 7.74 -12.74 27.91
CA PRO A 276 8.39 -14.02 28.20
C PRO A 276 7.84 -15.17 27.32
N ALA A 277 6.51 -15.25 27.14
CA ALA A 277 5.90 -16.27 26.29
C ALA A 277 6.40 -16.16 24.83
N ALA A 278 6.47 -14.97 24.27
CA ALA A 278 7.00 -14.74 22.92
C ALA A 278 8.47 -15.14 22.79
N THR A 279 9.27 -14.92 23.85
CA THR A 279 10.68 -15.33 23.87
C THR A 279 10.83 -16.85 23.84
N ILE A 280 10.07 -17.55 24.69
CA ILE A 280 10.09 -19.02 24.75
C ILE A 280 9.59 -19.64 23.43
N ILE A 281 8.45 -19.16 22.91
CA ILE A 281 7.86 -19.65 21.66
C ILE A 281 8.80 -19.39 20.47
N GLY A 282 9.43 -18.20 20.44
CA GLY A 282 10.41 -17.84 19.42
C GLY A 282 11.66 -18.72 19.45
N ALA A 283 12.17 -19.05 20.63
CA ALA A 283 13.32 -19.93 20.82
C ALA A 283 13.04 -21.40 20.41
N LEU A 284 11.79 -21.86 20.57
CA LEU A 284 11.36 -23.20 20.17
C LEU A 284 11.09 -23.32 18.66
N GLY A 285 11.27 -22.26 17.88
CA GLY A 285 11.05 -22.26 16.42
C GLY A 285 9.62 -22.57 16.02
N ALA A 286 8.65 -22.29 16.88
CA ALA A 286 7.25 -22.63 16.63
C ALA A 286 6.73 -21.94 15.35
N PRO A 287 5.99 -22.65 14.49
CA PRO A 287 5.51 -22.14 13.19
C PRO A 287 4.49 -20.98 13.31
N MET A 288 4.05 -20.65 14.50
CA MET A 288 3.10 -19.57 14.78
C MET A 288 3.69 -18.15 14.57
N GLY A 289 5.00 -18.04 14.35
CA GLY A 289 5.66 -16.77 14.08
C GLY A 289 5.55 -15.73 15.20
N ILE A 290 5.26 -16.17 16.44
CA ILE A 290 5.24 -15.32 17.63
C ILE A 290 6.68 -15.18 18.11
N CYS A 291 7.20 -13.96 18.08
CA CYS A 291 8.52 -13.62 18.62
C CYS A 291 8.46 -12.22 19.23
N PRO A 292 9.41 -11.87 20.14
CA PRO A 292 9.42 -10.58 20.82
C PRO A 292 9.38 -9.39 19.86
N ALA A 293 10.11 -9.45 18.76
CA ALA A 293 10.14 -8.38 17.75
C ALA A 293 8.76 -8.12 17.11
N ARG A 294 7.99 -9.18 16.83
CA ARG A 294 6.63 -9.04 16.30
C ARG A 294 5.64 -8.51 17.34
N VAL A 295 5.73 -8.98 18.58
CA VAL A 295 4.92 -8.47 19.68
C VAL A 295 5.19 -6.99 19.88
N LYS A 296 6.47 -6.59 19.96
CA LYS A 296 6.88 -5.18 20.06
C LYS A 296 6.35 -4.34 18.89
N LYS A 297 6.40 -4.85 17.67
CA LYS A 297 5.86 -4.15 16.48
C LYS A 297 4.34 -3.92 16.57
N LEU A 298 3.60 -4.85 17.18
CA LEU A 298 2.15 -4.67 17.39
C LEU A 298 1.83 -3.61 18.46
N GLN A 299 2.74 -3.41 19.41
CA GLN A 299 2.61 -2.45 20.50
C GLN A 299 3.02 -1.01 20.12
N ILE A 300 3.68 -0.82 18.99
CA ILE A 300 4.10 0.50 18.51
C ILE A 300 3.04 1.06 17.58
N SER A 301 2.66 2.32 17.81
CA SER A 301 1.71 3.03 16.96
C SER A 301 2.31 3.36 15.59
N THR A 302 1.43 3.52 14.62
CA THR A 302 1.69 4.23 13.36
C THR A 302 0.78 5.46 13.34
N ASN A 303 1.12 6.45 14.16
CA ASN A 303 0.33 7.65 14.37
C ASN A 303 0.65 8.67 13.28
N ILE A 304 -0.08 8.58 12.18
CA ILE A 304 0.12 9.38 10.97
C ILE A 304 -1.09 10.28 10.76
N CYS A 305 -0.84 11.56 10.54
CA CYS A 305 -1.85 12.57 10.28
C CYS A 305 -2.38 12.48 8.84
N GLY A 306 -3.69 12.27 8.69
CA GLY A 306 -4.39 12.27 7.40
C GLY A 306 -5.05 13.62 7.04
N LYS A 307 -4.83 14.67 7.84
CA LYS A 307 -5.53 15.96 7.69
C LYS A 307 -5.31 16.61 6.34
N LYS A 308 -4.10 16.54 5.78
CA LYS A 308 -3.80 17.14 4.48
C LYS A 308 -4.64 16.50 3.37
N LEU A 309 -4.77 15.18 3.36
CA LEU A 309 -5.66 14.47 2.43
C LEU A 309 -7.11 14.91 2.66
N LYS A 310 -7.60 14.86 3.90
CA LYS A 310 -8.96 15.25 4.25
C LYS A 310 -9.30 16.69 3.82
N ASN A 311 -8.34 17.61 3.95
CA ASN A 311 -8.52 19.02 3.63
C ASN A 311 -8.19 19.36 2.17
N SER A 312 -7.84 18.39 1.33
CA SER A 312 -7.47 18.59 -0.08
C SER A 312 -8.65 18.86 -1.02
N GLY A 313 -9.88 18.86 -0.49
CA GLY A 313 -11.12 18.91 -1.28
C GLY A 313 -11.65 17.53 -1.68
N TYR A 314 -10.85 16.48 -1.50
CA TYR A 314 -11.29 15.11 -1.76
C TYR A 314 -12.39 14.69 -0.78
N GLN A 315 -13.45 14.10 -1.34
CA GLN A 315 -14.56 13.57 -0.53
C GLN A 315 -14.45 12.05 -0.44
N PHE A 316 -14.22 11.55 0.78
CA PHE A 316 -14.25 10.10 1.04
C PHE A 316 -15.64 9.55 0.71
N LYS A 317 -15.68 8.46 -0.03
CA LYS A 317 -16.93 7.75 -0.36
C LYS A 317 -17.36 6.82 0.77
N TRP A 318 -16.39 6.31 1.55
CA TRP A 318 -16.65 5.36 2.63
C TRP A 318 -16.03 5.84 3.94
N THR A 319 -16.77 5.75 5.02
CA THR A 319 -16.22 5.68 6.37
C THR A 319 -15.45 4.37 6.55
N PHE A 320 -14.73 4.22 7.65
CA PHE A 320 -13.97 2.99 7.91
C PHE A 320 -14.85 1.74 7.98
N GLU A 321 -15.99 1.81 8.67
CA GLU A 321 -16.93 0.71 8.78
C GLU A 321 -17.63 0.40 7.45
N GLU A 322 -17.98 1.41 6.69
CA GLU A 322 -18.53 1.23 5.34
C GLU A 322 -17.52 0.59 4.40
N ALA A 323 -16.24 0.96 4.49
CA ALA A 323 -15.15 0.36 3.73
C ALA A 323 -14.97 -1.13 4.08
N LEU A 324 -15.02 -1.49 5.37
CA LEU A 324 -15.00 -2.89 5.81
C LEU A 324 -16.21 -3.66 5.29
N ASN A 325 -17.41 -3.05 5.31
CA ASN A 325 -18.63 -3.68 4.82
C ASN A 325 -18.61 -3.84 3.29
N ASP A 326 -18.07 -2.88 2.56
CA ASP A 326 -17.87 -2.97 1.11
C ASP A 326 -16.89 -4.10 0.76
N TRP A 327 -15.77 -4.19 1.47
CA TRP A 327 -14.83 -5.31 1.34
C TRP A 327 -15.48 -6.66 1.67
N PHE A 328 -16.32 -6.73 2.70
CA PHE A 328 -17.04 -7.94 3.05
C PHE A 328 -18.04 -8.34 1.95
N LYS A 329 -18.74 -7.36 1.35
CA LYS A 329 -19.61 -7.56 0.19
C LYS A 329 -18.84 -8.08 -1.02
N ASP A 330 -17.68 -7.51 -1.33
CA ASP A 330 -16.80 -7.94 -2.43
C ASP A 330 -16.39 -9.42 -2.32
N ASN A 331 -16.43 -9.99 -1.13
CA ASN A 331 -16.20 -11.41 -0.86
C ASN A 331 -17.49 -12.21 -0.57
N ASN A 332 -18.65 -11.75 -1.10
CA ASN A 332 -19.95 -12.39 -0.95
C ASN A 332 -20.34 -12.60 0.52
N ARG A 333 -19.95 -11.70 1.41
CA ARG A 333 -20.19 -11.74 2.87
C ARG A 333 -19.70 -13.03 3.56
N LYS A 334 -18.60 -13.64 3.05
CA LYS A 334 -18.05 -14.88 3.62
C LYS A 334 -16.84 -14.61 4.50
N TRP A 335 -15.99 -13.65 4.14
CA TRP A 335 -14.73 -13.30 4.82
C TRP A 335 -14.20 -11.95 4.38
N LEU A 336 -13.15 -11.47 5.08
CA LEU A 336 -12.30 -10.35 4.65
C LEU A 336 -10.98 -10.92 4.10
N LYS A 337 -10.83 -10.93 2.77
CA LYS A 337 -9.62 -11.42 2.09
C LYS A 337 -9.38 -10.69 0.77
#